data_b73b2d62d0859ffbe400ba6a06ca708b
#
_entry.id   b73b2d62d0859ffbe400ba6a06ca708b
#
_cell.length_a   1.000
_cell.length_b   1.000
_cell.length_c   1.000
_cell.angle_alpha   90.00
_cell.angle_beta   90.00
_cell.angle_gamma   90.00
#
_symmetry.space_group_name_H-M   'P 1'
#
loop_
_entity.id
_entity.type
_entity.pdbx_description
1 polymer ?
#
loop_
_entity_poly.entity_id
_entity_poly.type
_entity_poly.pdbx_seq_one_letter_code
_entity_poly.pdbx_strand_id
1 'polypeptide(L)'
;MAENSGSSGIASYSIRGHMVVFHEDSHEYYVDGVKVPSVTELVRKYSELHGLDDYTTVPSGSPRKAAPKGTTIQQEIERYEKDGAEGSSEEFRNYLELKGKCGIKAESSGLPVLIFDGSGKPVCAGRLDLCGTVMGGSAIIGIRRTAKIYKAKVSLQLNLYRLGYKESYGEPCESLYVLRLRRSASEFARIPV
;
A
#
# COMPACT_ATOMS: atom_id res chain seq x y z
N MET A 1 10.78 15.84 -8.01
CA MET A 1 11.54 14.88 -8.83
C MET A 1 12.19 13.89 -7.88
N ALA A 2 11.85 12.62 -7.97
CA ALA A 2 12.43 11.58 -7.14
C ALA A 2 13.64 11.01 -7.87
N GLU A 3 14.84 11.24 -7.36
CA GLU A 3 16.05 10.57 -7.85
C GLU A 3 16.09 9.15 -7.28
N ASN A 4 15.98 8.18 -8.17
CA ASN A 4 16.08 6.77 -7.85
C ASN A 4 17.53 6.34 -8.02
N SER A 5 18.31 6.34 -6.94
CA SER A 5 19.65 5.74 -6.94
C SER A 5 19.51 4.25 -6.66
N GLY A 6 19.51 3.44 -7.73
CA GLY A 6 19.50 2.00 -7.65
C GLY A 6 20.77 1.45 -7.02
N SER A 7 20.66 0.96 -5.79
CA SER A 7 21.51 -0.11 -5.26
C SER A 7 20.75 -0.81 -4.14
N SER A 8 20.54 -2.13 -4.32
CA SER A 8 20.11 -3.10 -3.31
C SER A 8 19.07 -2.63 -2.28
N GLY A 9 17.78 -2.65 -2.62
CA GLY A 9 16.70 -2.68 -1.63
C GLY A 9 16.49 -1.42 -0.77
N ILE A 10 17.04 -0.26 -1.16
CA ILE A 10 16.87 1.01 -0.44
C ILE A 10 16.30 2.06 -1.38
N ALA A 11 15.17 2.65 -1.01
CA ALA A 11 14.57 3.78 -1.71
C ALA A 11 14.56 5.02 -0.83
N SER A 12 14.85 6.20 -1.41
CA SER A 12 14.88 7.46 -0.69
C SER A 12 13.94 8.47 -1.34
N TYR A 13 13.22 9.23 -0.50
CA TYR A 13 12.23 10.21 -0.93
C TYR A 13 12.35 11.49 -0.10
N SER A 14 11.97 12.63 -0.69
CA SER A 14 11.80 13.88 0.06
C SER A 14 10.32 14.22 0.15
N ILE A 15 9.79 14.33 1.37
CA ILE A 15 8.38 14.65 1.64
C ILE A 15 8.32 15.81 2.64
N ARG A 16 7.82 16.97 2.22
CA ARG A 16 7.70 18.19 3.06
C ARG A 16 8.99 18.59 3.78
N GLY A 17 10.14 18.38 3.13
CA GLY A 17 11.46 18.71 3.69
C GLY A 17 12.08 17.61 4.54
N HIS A 18 11.36 16.52 4.79
CA HIS A 18 11.88 15.33 5.48
C HIS A 18 12.48 14.33 4.51
N MET A 19 13.63 13.76 4.86
CA MET A 19 14.25 12.65 4.12
C MET A 19 13.66 11.33 4.62
N VAL A 20 12.94 10.63 3.74
CA VAL A 20 12.36 9.30 4.03
C VAL A 20 13.20 8.24 3.35
N VAL A 21 13.74 7.30 4.12
CA VAL A 21 14.48 6.15 3.62
C VAL A 21 13.66 4.88 3.90
N PHE A 22 13.40 4.10 2.87
CA PHE A 22 12.69 2.84 2.96
C PHE A 22 13.62 1.68 2.63
N HIS A 23 13.76 0.74 3.53
CA HIS A 23 14.49 -0.51 3.36
C HIS A 23 13.52 -1.60 2.91
N GLU A 24 13.57 -2.00 1.64
CA GLU A 24 12.62 -2.96 1.05
C GLU A 24 12.72 -4.36 1.69
N ASP A 25 13.92 -4.82 2.00
CA ASP A 25 14.15 -6.16 2.56
C ASP A 25 13.57 -6.33 3.97
N SER A 26 13.71 -5.31 4.83
CA SER A 26 13.20 -5.31 6.21
C SER A 26 11.83 -4.63 6.36
N HIS A 27 11.34 -3.95 5.31
CA HIS A 27 10.14 -3.10 5.35
C HIS A 27 10.18 -2.03 6.44
N GLU A 28 11.37 -1.44 6.66
CA GLU A 28 11.61 -0.42 7.67
C GLU A 28 11.68 0.98 7.06
N TYR A 29 11.14 1.96 7.80
CA TYR A 29 11.19 3.36 7.43
C TYR A 29 12.02 4.16 8.42
N TYR A 30 12.85 5.04 7.86
CA TYR A 30 13.62 6.03 8.61
C TYR A 30 13.27 7.41 8.07
N VAL A 31 12.94 8.33 8.96
CA VAL A 31 12.67 9.74 8.61
C VAL A 31 13.71 10.60 9.31
N ASP A 32 14.49 11.35 8.54
CA ASP A 32 15.64 12.15 9.02
C ASP A 32 16.61 11.32 9.88
N GLY A 33 16.83 10.05 9.48
CA GLY A 33 17.71 9.12 10.20
C GLY A 33 17.07 8.43 11.42
N VAL A 34 15.83 8.76 11.80
CA VAL A 34 15.11 8.16 12.92
C VAL A 34 14.13 7.11 12.42
N LYS A 35 14.18 5.91 12.98
CA LYS A 35 13.23 4.84 12.66
C LYS A 35 11.83 5.21 13.12
N VAL A 36 10.85 5.10 12.23
CA VAL A 36 9.43 5.28 12.51
C VAL A 36 8.64 4.01 12.19
N PRO A 37 7.51 3.75 12.88
CA PRO A 37 6.66 2.62 12.55
C PRO A 37 6.05 2.77 11.16
N SER A 38 5.80 1.64 10.48
CA SER A 38 5.01 1.66 9.25
C SER A 38 3.51 1.69 9.55
N VAL A 39 2.70 2.22 8.60
CA VAL A 39 1.23 2.12 8.67
C VAL A 39 0.79 0.67 8.85
N THR A 40 1.41 -0.28 8.16
CA THR A 40 1.09 -1.72 8.30
C THR A 40 1.38 -2.25 9.71
N GLU A 41 2.47 -1.79 10.32
CA GLU A 41 2.82 -2.16 11.70
C GLU A 41 1.81 -1.59 12.71
N LEU A 42 1.42 -0.32 12.56
CA LEU A 42 0.41 0.30 13.42
C LEU A 42 -0.94 -0.42 13.31
N VAL A 43 -1.39 -0.72 12.08
CA VAL A 43 -2.62 -1.47 11.83
C VAL A 43 -2.57 -2.85 12.45
N ARG A 44 -1.43 -3.55 12.36
CA ARG A 44 -1.23 -4.86 12.99
C ARG A 44 -1.36 -4.77 14.51
N LYS A 45 -0.62 -3.87 15.14
CA LYS A 45 -0.66 -3.67 16.61
C LYS A 45 -2.06 -3.30 17.10
N TYR A 46 -2.72 -2.39 16.40
CA TYR A 46 -4.09 -2.00 16.73
C TYR A 46 -5.07 -3.17 16.60
N SER A 47 -4.95 -3.94 15.53
CA SER A 47 -5.81 -5.09 15.28
C SER A 47 -5.64 -6.20 16.34
N GLU A 48 -4.41 -6.44 16.77
CA GLU A 48 -4.09 -7.38 17.84
C GLU A 48 -4.70 -6.95 19.18
N LEU A 49 -4.61 -5.65 19.51
CA LEU A 49 -5.15 -5.10 20.76
C LEU A 49 -6.69 -5.10 20.81
N HIS A 50 -7.34 -4.92 19.66
CA HIS A 50 -8.80 -4.77 19.56
C HIS A 50 -9.52 -5.96 18.95
N GLY A 51 -8.81 -7.07 18.72
CA GLY A 51 -9.41 -8.30 18.19
C GLY A 51 -10.02 -8.14 16.78
N LEU A 52 -9.47 -7.22 15.96
CA LEU A 52 -9.95 -7.02 14.59
C LEU A 52 -9.50 -8.13 13.62
N ASP A 53 -8.59 -8.97 14.05
CA ASP A 53 -8.11 -10.10 13.28
C ASP A 53 -8.95 -11.35 13.60
N ASP A 54 -9.73 -11.80 12.63
CA ASP A 54 -10.37 -13.12 12.60
C ASP A 54 -9.32 -14.27 12.47
N TYR A 55 -8.08 -14.03 12.90
CA TYR A 55 -7.00 -15.02 12.86
C TYR A 55 -7.05 -16.06 13.98
N THR A 56 -8.13 -16.13 14.73
CA THR A 56 -8.32 -17.17 15.76
C THR A 56 -8.36 -18.58 15.20
N THR A 57 -8.33 -18.77 13.88
CA THR A 57 -8.34 -20.07 13.21
C THR A 57 -7.02 -20.47 12.54
N VAL A 58 -5.97 -19.64 12.60
CA VAL A 58 -4.63 -20.06 12.12
C VAL A 58 -3.82 -20.51 13.32
N PRO A 59 -3.41 -21.79 13.43
CA PRO A 59 -2.58 -22.24 14.54
C PRO A 59 -1.34 -21.36 14.63
N SER A 60 -1.10 -20.80 15.81
CA SER A 60 0.14 -20.13 16.15
C SER A 60 1.29 -21.13 16.00
N GLY A 61 2.07 -21.04 14.95
CA GLY A 61 3.18 -21.96 14.69
C GLY A 61 3.46 -22.26 13.23
N SER A 62 2.60 -21.85 12.29
CA SER A 62 2.99 -21.94 10.88
C SER A 62 4.07 -20.88 10.60
N PRO A 63 5.34 -21.29 10.32
CA PRO A 63 6.34 -20.32 9.93
C PRO A 63 5.79 -19.58 8.71
N ARG A 64 5.74 -18.24 8.77
CA ARG A 64 5.53 -17.44 7.56
C ARG A 64 6.63 -17.87 6.60
N LYS A 65 6.31 -18.76 5.65
CA LYS A 65 7.22 -19.01 4.54
C LYS A 65 7.47 -17.65 3.92
N ALA A 66 8.71 -17.20 4.03
CA ALA A 66 9.16 -16.03 3.29
C ALA A 66 8.66 -16.22 1.86
N ALA A 67 7.95 -15.22 1.33
CA ALA A 67 7.50 -15.28 -0.05
C ALA A 67 8.75 -15.58 -0.89
N PRO A 68 8.69 -16.56 -1.82
CA PRO A 68 9.83 -16.85 -2.67
C PRO A 68 10.28 -15.52 -3.31
N LYS A 69 11.59 -15.34 -3.51
CA LYS A 69 12.21 -14.20 -4.18
C LYS A 69 11.77 -14.12 -5.66
N GLY A 70 10.47 -14.00 -5.89
CA GLY A 70 9.86 -13.83 -7.20
C GLY A 70 9.16 -12.48 -7.23
N THR A 71 9.06 -11.91 -8.41
CA THR A 71 8.29 -10.68 -8.65
C THR A 71 6.90 -10.86 -8.08
N THR A 72 6.53 -10.04 -7.09
CA THR A 72 5.19 -10.06 -6.52
C THR A 72 4.22 -9.40 -7.50
N ILE A 73 2.94 -9.73 -7.42
CA ILE A 73 1.91 -9.05 -8.24
C ILE A 73 1.96 -7.52 -8.05
N GLN A 74 2.29 -7.06 -6.87
CA GLN A 74 2.44 -5.63 -6.59
C GLN A 74 3.58 -5.02 -7.42
N GLN A 75 4.72 -5.70 -7.53
CA GLN A 75 5.84 -5.25 -8.36
C GLN A 75 5.52 -5.33 -9.86
N GLU A 76 4.73 -6.32 -10.32
CA GLU A 76 4.26 -6.36 -11.70
C GLU A 76 3.39 -5.15 -12.02
N ILE A 77 2.43 -4.83 -11.13
CA ILE A 77 1.54 -3.67 -11.28
C ILE A 77 2.34 -2.35 -11.22
N GLU A 78 3.25 -2.21 -10.26
CA GLU A 78 4.09 -1.01 -10.14
C GLU A 78 4.91 -0.75 -11.41
N ARG A 79 5.54 -1.79 -11.96
CA ARG A 79 6.30 -1.66 -13.21
C ARG A 79 5.41 -1.32 -14.40
N TYR A 80 4.25 -1.96 -14.48
CA TYR A 80 3.30 -1.66 -15.55
C TYR A 80 2.80 -0.20 -15.48
N GLU A 81 2.39 0.27 -14.31
CA GLU A 81 1.88 1.62 -14.16
C GLU A 81 2.97 2.69 -14.34
N LYS A 82 4.23 2.36 -14.06
CA LYS A 82 5.36 3.27 -14.21
C LYS A 82 5.95 3.28 -15.63
N ASP A 83 6.17 2.10 -16.19
CA ASP A 83 7.01 1.92 -17.38
C ASP A 83 6.25 1.23 -18.53
N GLY A 84 4.99 0.84 -18.33
CA GLY A 84 4.21 0.06 -19.30
C GLY A 84 4.67 -1.41 -19.45
N ALA A 85 5.54 -1.89 -18.54
CA ALA A 85 6.08 -3.26 -18.62
C ALA A 85 5.02 -4.29 -18.23
N GLU A 86 4.62 -5.15 -19.18
CA GLU A 86 3.61 -6.18 -18.93
C GLU A 86 4.09 -7.24 -17.93
N GLY A 87 3.19 -7.59 -17.00
CA GLY A 87 3.36 -8.71 -16.09
C GLY A 87 2.95 -10.03 -16.75
N SER A 88 3.44 -11.15 -16.23
CA SER A 88 3.15 -12.48 -16.76
C SER A 88 2.15 -13.29 -15.94
N SER A 89 1.85 -12.85 -14.72
CA SER A 89 0.98 -13.59 -13.80
C SER A 89 -0.49 -13.52 -14.20
N GLU A 90 -1.26 -14.52 -13.78
CA GLU A 90 -2.72 -14.53 -13.98
C GLU A 90 -3.39 -13.43 -13.16
N GLU A 91 -2.87 -13.15 -11.97
CA GLU A 91 -3.29 -12.05 -11.12
C GLU A 91 -3.10 -10.68 -11.81
N PHE A 92 -2.02 -10.52 -12.60
CA PHE A 92 -1.80 -9.31 -13.38
C PHE A 92 -2.84 -9.15 -14.51
N ARG A 93 -3.18 -10.22 -15.21
CA ARG A 93 -4.26 -10.20 -16.21
C ARG A 93 -5.60 -9.80 -15.58
N ASN A 94 -5.90 -10.35 -14.41
CA ASN A 94 -7.10 -9.98 -13.63
C ASN A 94 -7.07 -8.51 -13.20
N TYR A 95 -5.89 -7.97 -12.89
CA TYR A 95 -5.73 -6.54 -12.64
C TYR A 95 -6.12 -5.70 -13.86
N LEU A 96 -5.60 -6.02 -15.05
CA LEU A 96 -5.90 -5.28 -16.27
C LEU A 96 -7.40 -5.33 -16.61
N GLU A 97 -8.03 -6.48 -16.43
CA GLU A 97 -9.46 -6.65 -16.63
C GLU A 97 -10.29 -5.74 -15.68
N LEU A 98 -9.97 -5.77 -14.38
CA LEU A 98 -10.64 -4.94 -13.39
C LEU A 98 -10.34 -3.45 -13.59
N LYS A 99 -9.11 -3.10 -13.98
CA LYS A 99 -8.72 -1.73 -14.32
C LYS A 99 -9.62 -1.15 -15.42
N GLY A 100 -9.83 -1.92 -16.49
CA GLY A 100 -10.73 -1.52 -17.58
C GLY A 100 -12.20 -1.45 -17.16
N LYS A 101 -12.71 -2.50 -16.51
CA LYS A 101 -14.12 -2.59 -16.08
C LYS A 101 -14.51 -1.52 -15.05
N CYS A 102 -13.61 -1.19 -14.13
CA CYS A 102 -13.90 -0.26 -13.04
C CYS A 102 -13.44 1.18 -13.32
N GLY A 103 -12.93 1.45 -14.53
CA GLY A 103 -12.48 2.80 -14.92
C GLY A 103 -11.35 3.32 -14.02
N ILE A 104 -10.42 2.43 -13.63
CA ILE A 104 -9.26 2.80 -12.82
C ILE A 104 -8.20 3.44 -13.71
N LYS A 105 -7.75 4.63 -13.31
CA LYS A 105 -6.58 5.30 -13.89
C LYS A 105 -5.58 5.53 -12.77
N ALA A 106 -4.51 4.74 -12.72
CA ALA A 106 -3.42 4.93 -11.77
C ALA A 106 -2.54 6.10 -12.24
N GLU A 107 -2.29 7.04 -11.34
CA GLU A 107 -1.40 8.19 -11.55
C GLU A 107 -0.06 7.97 -10.87
N SER A 108 -0.06 7.21 -9.77
CA SER A 108 1.15 6.80 -9.07
C SER A 108 0.98 5.44 -8.43
N SER A 109 2.08 4.69 -8.36
CA SER A 109 2.20 3.42 -7.66
C SER A 109 3.37 3.45 -6.69
N GLY A 110 3.23 2.77 -5.55
CA GLY A 110 4.28 2.74 -4.55
C GLY A 110 4.62 4.11 -3.94
N LEU A 111 3.64 5.03 -3.87
CA LEU A 111 3.85 6.40 -3.40
C LEU A 111 4.08 6.44 -1.88
N PRO A 112 5.22 7.00 -1.39
CA PRO A 112 5.47 7.11 0.04
C PRO A 112 4.60 8.20 0.68
N VAL A 113 4.20 7.98 1.93
CA VAL A 113 3.45 8.96 2.73
C VAL A 113 3.99 9.02 4.15
N LEU A 114 3.85 10.19 4.77
CA LEU A 114 4.12 10.45 6.19
C LEU A 114 2.83 10.82 6.91
N ILE A 115 2.74 10.42 8.17
CA ILE A 115 1.71 10.89 9.11
C ILE A 115 2.44 11.66 10.20
N PHE A 116 1.90 12.83 10.54
CA PHE A 116 2.48 13.74 11.51
C PHE A 116 1.65 13.78 12.79
N ASP A 117 2.28 14.10 13.89
CA ASP A 117 1.57 14.43 15.14
C ASP A 117 1.09 15.90 15.15
N GLY A 118 0.41 16.28 16.24
CA GLY A 118 -0.11 17.65 16.41
C GLY A 118 0.97 18.74 16.48
N SER A 119 2.26 18.38 16.62
CA SER A 119 3.41 19.29 16.58
C SER A 119 4.03 19.41 15.19
N GLY A 120 3.57 18.60 14.23
CA GLY A 120 4.14 18.53 12.87
C GLY A 120 5.36 17.61 12.76
N LYS A 121 5.61 16.77 13.76
CA LYS A 121 6.68 15.77 13.73
C LYS A 121 6.19 14.50 13.03
N PRO A 122 6.97 13.92 12.07
CA PRO A 122 6.63 12.64 11.47
C PRO A 122 6.63 11.51 12.52
N VAL A 123 5.53 10.77 12.62
CA VAL A 123 5.36 9.68 13.61
C VAL A 123 5.12 8.32 12.96
N CYS A 124 4.80 8.30 11.67
CA CYS A 124 4.54 7.08 10.94
C CYS A 124 4.84 7.29 9.45
N ALA A 125 5.25 6.23 8.77
CA ALA A 125 5.46 6.25 7.33
C ALA A 125 4.74 5.08 6.66
N GLY A 126 4.51 5.19 5.37
CA GLY A 126 3.92 4.11 4.58
C GLY A 126 4.13 4.29 3.09
N ARG A 127 3.66 3.31 2.32
CA ARG A 127 3.73 3.33 0.87
C ARG A 127 2.39 2.87 0.30
N LEU A 128 1.73 3.75 -0.44
CA LEU A 128 0.46 3.46 -1.11
C LEU A 128 0.67 2.44 -2.22
N ASP A 129 -0.23 1.49 -2.36
CA ASP A 129 -0.16 0.56 -3.49
C ASP A 129 -0.43 1.32 -4.81
N LEU A 130 -1.58 1.99 -4.92
CA LEU A 130 -1.94 2.84 -6.06
C LEU A 130 -2.69 4.10 -5.59
N CYS A 131 -2.46 5.23 -6.25
CA CYS A 131 -3.35 6.38 -6.21
C CYS A 131 -3.63 6.90 -7.62
N GLY A 132 -4.77 7.57 -7.79
CA GLY A 132 -5.23 8.10 -9.06
C GLY A 132 -6.73 8.33 -9.05
N THR A 133 -7.45 7.89 -10.11
CA THR A 133 -8.91 8.04 -10.17
C THR A 133 -9.64 6.73 -10.42
N VAL A 134 -10.87 6.66 -9.93
CA VAL A 134 -11.85 5.60 -10.23
C VAL A 134 -13.11 6.28 -10.73
N MET A 135 -13.50 5.98 -11.98
CA MET A 135 -14.64 6.65 -12.64
C MET A 135 -14.56 8.19 -12.59
N GLY A 136 -13.35 8.74 -12.59
CA GLY A 136 -13.06 10.18 -12.58
C GLY A 136 -12.96 10.84 -11.20
N GLY A 137 -13.32 10.15 -10.11
CA GLY A 137 -13.12 10.64 -8.74
C GLY A 137 -11.78 10.20 -8.16
N SER A 138 -11.15 11.05 -7.33
CA SER A 138 -9.85 10.74 -6.70
C SER A 138 -9.94 9.53 -5.79
N ALA A 139 -8.95 8.64 -5.87
CA ALA A 139 -8.99 7.36 -5.17
C ALA A 139 -7.61 6.86 -4.71
N ILE A 140 -7.59 6.23 -3.54
CA ILE A 140 -6.51 5.36 -3.08
C ILE A 140 -6.99 3.93 -3.16
N ILE A 141 -6.16 3.05 -3.75
CA ILE A 141 -6.52 1.66 -4.01
C ILE A 141 -5.47 0.76 -3.39
N GLY A 142 -5.89 -0.06 -2.42
CA GLY A 142 -5.02 -1.08 -1.82
C GLY A 142 -5.07 -2.39 -2.59
N ILE A 143 -3.94 -3.05 -2.78
CA ILE A 143 -3.84 -4.37 -3.42
C ILE A 143 -3.72 -5.44 -2.36
N ARG A 144 -4.51 -6.52 -2.47
CA ARG A 144 -4.52 -7.64 -1.53
C ARG A 144 -4.53 -8.98 -2.26
N ARG A 145 -3.83 -9.96 -1.66
CA ARG A 145 -3.80 -11.36 -2.12
C ARG A 145 -4.46 -12.32 -1.14
N THR A 146 -5.11 -11.80 -0.13
CA THR A 146 -5.76 -12.58 0.94
C THR A 146 -6.95 -13.40 0.43
N ALA A 147 -7.32 -14.47 1.15
CA ALA A 147 -8.45 -15.31 0.79
C ALA A 147 -9.78 -14.55 0.82
N LYS A 148 -9.93 -13.60 1.75
CA LYS A 148 -11.08 -12.69 1.88
C LYS A 148 -10.60 -11.26 2.15
N ILE A 149 -11.45 -10.27 1.96
CA ILE A 149 -11.22 -8.88 2.36
C ILE A 149 -11.58 -8.75 3.85
N TYR A 150 -10.59 -8.49 4.69
CA TYR A 150 -10.79 -8.17 6.10
C TYR A 150 -11.14 -6.68 6.23
N LYS A 151 -12.44 -6.38 6.07
CA LYS A 151 -12.94 -5.00 5.87
C LYS A 151 -12.46 -4.02 6.94
N ALA A 152 -12.55 -4.36 8.22
CA ALA A 152 -12.15 -3.46 9.31
C ALA A 152 -10.65 -3.11 9.23
N LYS A 153 -9.80 -4.11 9.04
CA LYS A 153 -8.34 -3.92 8.93
C LYS A 153 -7.93 -3.15 7.67
N VAL A 154 -8.57 -3.47 6.54
CA VAL A 154 -8.33 -2.76 5.27
C VAL A 154 -8.82 -1.32 5.37
N SER A 155 -9.99 -1.08 5.96
CA SER A 155 -10.52 0.28 6.18
C SER A 155 -9.57 1.10 7.05
N LEU A 156 -9.13 0.56 8.18
CA LEU A 156 -8.16 1.24 9.04
C LEU A 156 -6.89 1.62 8.28
N GLN A 157 -6.32 0.67 7.53
CA GLN A 157 -5.08 0.90 6.78
C GLN A 157 -5.25 1.95 5.68
N LEU A 158 -6.32 1.87 4.89
CA LEU A 158 -6.55 2.81 3.80
C LEU A 158 -6.91 4.21 4.30
N ASN A 159 -7.61 4.33 5.43
CA ASN A 159 -7.87 5.63 6.04
C ASN A 159 -6.59 6.27 6.62
N LEU A 160 -5.68 5.48 7.21
CA LEU A 160 -4.35 5.99 7.60
C LEU A 160 -3.54 6.44 6.38
N TYR A 161 -3.57 5.69 5.29
CA TYR A 161 -2.94 6.11 4.04
C TYR A 161 -3.57 7.39 3.48
N ARG A 162 -4.90 7.52 3.53
CA ARG A 162 -5.60 8.75 3.11
C ARG A 162 -5.17 9.95 3.95
N LEU A 163 -5.05 9.78 5.27
CA LEU A 163 -4.52 10.81 6.17
C LEU A 163 -3.08 11.18 5.75
N GLY A 164 -2.20 10.20 5.64
CA GLY A 164 -0.82 10.42 5.25
C GLY A 164 -0.68 11.04 3.86
N TYR A 165 -1.53 10.69 2.90
CA TYR A 165 -1.54 11.30 1.58
C TYR A 165 -1.88 12.79 1.65
N LYS A 166 -2.96 13.14 2.36
CA LYS A 166 -3.35 14.53 2.60
C LYS A 166 -2.24 15.32 3.30
N GLU A 167 -1.64 14.76 4.33
CA GLU A 167 -0.59 15.43 5.10
C GLU A 167 0.71 15.57 4.31
N SER A 168 1.06 14.60 3.47
CA SER A 168 2.28 14.61 2.67
C SER A 168 2.20 15.54 1.45
N TYR A 169 1.05 15.56 0.76
CA TYR A 169 0.90 16.19 -0.54
C TYR A 169 -0.12 17.35 -0.56
N GLY A 170 -0.88 17.55 0.51
CA GLY A 170 -1.88 18.61 0.61
C GLY A 170 -3.20 18.31 -0.13
N GLU A 171 -3.29 17.17 -0.82
CA GLU A 171 -4.44 16.82 -1.65
C GLU A 171 -5.40 15.88 -0.92
N PRO A 172 -6.72 16.16 -0.92
CA PRO A 172 -7.70 15.24 -0.39
C PRO A 172 -7.93 14.06 -1.35
N CYS A 173 -8.19 12.90 -0.79
CA CYS A 173 -8.67 11.75 -1.56
C CYS A 173 -10.13 11.46 -1.18
N GLU A 174 -11.00 11.33 -2.19
CA GLU A 174 -12.45 11.20 -2.00
C GLU A 174 -12.89 9.76 -1.70
N SER A 175 -12.19 8.79 -2.26
CA SER A 175 -12.64 7.40 -2.23
C SER A 175 -11.51 6.42 -1.94
N LEU A 176 -11.86 5.35 -1.23
CA LEU A 176 -10.98 4.26 -0.90
C LEU A 176 -11.49 2.97 -1.52
N TYR A 177 -10.61 2.21 -2.15
CA TYR A 177 -10.93 0.93 -2.75
C TYR A 177 -9.90 -0.13 -2.40
N VAL A 178 -10.31 -1.39 -2.48
CA VAL A 178 -9.42 -2.55 -2.39
C VAL A 178 -9.57 -3.41 -3.64
N LEU A 179 -8.44 -3.74 -4.24
CA LEU A 179 -8.29 -4.76 -5.26
C LEU A 179 -7.81 -6.05 -4.60
N ARG A 180 -8.65 -7.06 -4.54
CA ARG A 180 -8.25 -8.39 -4.13
C ARG A 180 -7.94 -9.19 -5.38
N LEU A 181 -6.66 -9.47 -5.61
CA LEU A 181 -6.18 -10.16 -6.80
C LEU A 181 -5.79 -11.61 -6.46
N ARG A 182 -6.46 -12.55 -7.10
CA ARG A 182 -6.17 -13.98 -7.02
C ARG A 182 -6.36 -14.60 -8.41
N ARG A 183 -5.77 -15.77 -8.63
CA ARG A 183 -5.91 -16.50 -9.90
C ARG A 183 -7.35 -16.75 -10.29
N SER A 184 -8.18 -17.23 -9.36
CA SER A 184 -9.55 -17.70 -9.66
C SER A 184 -10.67 -16.77 -9.18
N ALA A 185 -10.39 -15.70 -8.43
CA ALA A 185 -11.44 -14.87 -7.84
C ALA A 185 -10.91 -13.48 -7.44
N SER A 186 -10.87 -12.58 -8.40
CA SER A 186 -10.51 -11.18 -8.14
C SER A 186 -11.74 -10.36 -7.83
N GLU A 187 -11.58 -9.34 -6.99
CA GLU A 187 -12.68 -8.51 -6.48
C GLU A 187 -12.22 -7.06 -6.36
N PHE A 188 -13.09 -6.14 -6.73
CA PHE A 188 -12.90 -4.71 -6.50
C PHE A 188 -14.01 -4.20 -5.59
N ALA A 189 -13.66 -3.65 -4.45
CA ALA A 189 -14.64 -3.20 -3.47
C ALA A 189 -14.31 -1.80 -2.94
N ARG A 190 -15.37 -0.98 -2.77
CA ARG A 190 -15.27 0.30 -2.08
C ARG A 190 -15.15 0.08 -0.58
N ILE A 191 -14.29 0.87 0.05
CA ILE A 191 -14.04 0.87 1.49
C ILE A 191 -14.61 2.17 2.07
N PRO A 192 -15.29 2.13 3.23
CA PRO A 192 -15.76 3.32 3.91
C PRO A 192 -14.61 4.29 4.28
N VAL A 193 -14.88 5.57 4.11
CA VAL A 193 -14.03 6.69 4.54
C VAL A 193 -14.38 7.07 5.96
#